data_8527d13030f0cff91bbd7bbccdbca844
#
_entry.id   8527d13030f0cff91bbd7bbccdbca844
#
_cell.length_a   1.000
_cell.length_b   1.000
_cell.length_c   1.000
_cell.angle_alpha   90.00
_cell.angle_beta   90.00
_cell.angle_gamma   90.00
#
_symmetry.space_group_name_H-M   'P 1'
#
loop_
_entity.id
_entity.type
_entity.pdbx_description
1 polymer ?
#
loop_
_entity_poly.entity_id
_entity_poly.type
_entity_poly.pdbx_seq_one_letter_code
_entity_poly.pdbx_strand_id
1 'polypeptide(L)'
;KYRHWLVQVINQIRNIYPKLKILIRPHLRTKEGNYKQIAGLVEGVELSKTWEDRTYFEGGEGLQRDLDGAKFVVSYNSNVLTQAVLQGIPCVCYDIRSMAAPVCLRPDQMNNLKYVNSFNRQAWLNDLAYTQWTNKEIRLGTAWEHYKKIGF
;
A
#
# COMPACT_ATOMS: atom_id res chain seq x y z
N LYS A 1 10.42 13.32 9.80
CA LYS A 1 9.58 12.19 10.26
C LYS A 1 9.54 11.03 9.24
N TYR A 2 9.23 11.27 7.96
CA TYR A 2 9.10 10.20 6.95
C TYR A 2 10.43 9.45 6.69
N ARG A 3 11.56 10.16 6.55
CA ARG A 3 12.87 9.53 6.34
C ARG A 3 13.26 8.58 7.48
N HIS A 4 13.04 9.00 8.72
CA HIS A 4 13.34 8.18 9.89
C HIS A 4 12.51 6.89 9.91
N TRP A 5 11.20 7.01 9.66
CA TRP A 5 10.30 5.86 9.52
C TRP A 5 10.77 4.89 8.43
N LEU A 6 11.14 5.40 7.25
CA LEU A 6 11.58 4.55 6.14
C LEU A 6 12.85 3.76 6.47
N VAL A 7 13.84 4.41 7.11
CA VAL A 7 15.07 3.73 7.56
C VAL A 7 14.75 2.66 8.59
N GLN A 8 13.86 2.92 9.55
CA GLN A 8 13.44 1.94 10.54
C GLN A 8 12.78 0.73 9.86
N VAL A 9 11.88 0.95 8.90
CA VAL A 9 11.22 -0.13 8.14
C VAL A 9 12.24 -0.98 7.38
N ILE A 10 13.17 -0.35 6.68
CA ILE A 10 14.20 -1.07 5.91
C ILE A 10 15.06 -1.92 6.86
N ASN A 11 15.49 -1.38 7.98
CA ASN A 11 16.27 -2.12 8.97
C ASN A 11 15.48 -3.30 9.56
N GLN A 12 14.17 -3.11 9.83
CA GLN A 12 13.30 -4.17 10.31
C GLN A 12 13.16 -5.28 9.26
N ILE A 13 12.95 -4.94 7.99
CA ILE A 13 12.88 -5.92 6.89
C ILE A 13 14.19 -6.70 6.79
N ARG A 14 15.34 -6.03 6.87
CA ARG A 14 16.65 -6.68 6.76
C ARG A 14 16.96 -7.60 7.92
N ASN A 15 16.55 -7.25 9.13
CA ASN A 15 16.71 -8.10 10.30
C ASN A 15 15.89 -9.40 10.16
N ILE A 16 14.71 -9.34 9.55
CA ILE A 16 13.83 -10.50 9.38
C ILE A 16 14.18 -11.27 8.09
N TYR A 17 14.48 -10.54 7.02
CA TYR A 17 14.71 -11.08 5.68
C TYR A 17 15.99 -10.53 5.04
N PRO A 18 17.18 -10.90 5.52
CA PRO A 18 18.45 -10.25 5.15
C PRO A 18 18.81 -10.35 3.67
N LYS A 19 18.26 -11.33 2.94
CA LYS A 19 18.55 -11.55 1.53
C LYS A 19 17.49 -10.96 0.58
N LEU A 20 16.43 -10.35 1.10
CA LEU A 20 15.40 -9.77 0.24
C LEU A 20 15.89 -8.48 -0.41
N LYS A 21 15.64 -8.39 -1.70
CA LYS A 21 15.73 -7.13 -2.44
C LYS A 21 14.64 -6.18 -1.95
N ILE A 22 14.99 -4.95 -1.66
CA ILE A 22 14.06 -3.92 -1.21
C ILE A 22 13.92 -2.89 -2.34
N LEU A 23 12.70 -2.72 -2.81
CA LEU A 23 12.33 -1.71 -3.79
C LEU A 23 11.52 -0.60 -3.10
N ILE A 24 11.96 0.64 -3.22
CA ILE A 24 11.21 1.80 -2.76
C ILE A 24 10.45 2.41 -3.93
N ARG A 25 9.13 2.48 -3.81
CA ARG A 25 8.29 3.25 -4.73
C ARG A 25 7.90 4.57 -4.07
N PRO A 26 8.39 5.68 -4.60
CA PRO A 26 8.01 7.01 -4.14
C PRO A 26 6.54 7.33 -4.43
N HIS A 27 5.95 8.23 -3.64
CA HIS A 27 4.64 8.78 -3.96
C HIS A 27 4.76 9.78 -5.13
N LEU A 28 3.82 9.73 -6.08
CA LEU A 28 3.83 10.57 -7.30
C LEU A 28 4.00 12.07 -7.06
N ARG A 29 3.56 12.58 -5.90
CA ARG A 29 3.67 14.00 -5.53
C ARG A 29 5.01 14.37 -4.89
N THR A 30 5.90 13.41 -4.69
CA THR A 30 7.17 13.71 -4.02
C THR A 30 8.20 14.21 -5.00
N LYS A 31 8.91 15.26 -4.61
CA LYS A 31 9.97 15.85 -5.45
C LYS A 31 11.15 14.88 -5.58
N GLU A 32 11.65 14.72 -6.79
CA GLU A 32 12.73 13.78 -7.16
C GLU A 32 13.95 13.81 -6.24
N GLY A 33 14.46 14.99 -5.91
CA GLY A 33 15.64 15.15 -5.05
C GLY A 33 15.51 14.53 -3.65
N ASN A 34 14.27 14.37 -3.13
CA ASN A 34 14.06 13.79 -1.82
C ASN A 34 14.25 12.26 -1.80
N TYR A 35 14.06 11.57 -2.93
CA TYR A 35 14.19 10.11 -3.02
C TYR A 35 15.58 9.65 -3.37
N LYS A 36 16.29 10.36 -4.24
CA LYS A 36 17.71 10.09 -4.51
C LYS A 36 18.53 10.17 -3.22
N GLN A 37 18.19 11.11 -2.33
CA GLN A 37 18.80 11.18 -1.00
C GLN A 37 18.44 9.99 -0.10
N ILE A 38 17.24 9.42 -0.21
CA ILE A 38 16.82 8.27 0.61
C ILE A 38 17.49 6.99 0.11
N ALA A 39 17.57 6.77 -1.18
CA ALA A 39 18.26 5.62 -1.75
C ALA A 39 19.75 5.62 -1.41
N GLY A 40 20.39 6.80 -1.32
CA GLY A 40 21.78 6.95 -0.88
C GLY A 40 22.00 6.74 0.63
N LEU A 41 20.94 6.74 1.45
CA LEU A 41 21.08 6.58 2.91
C LEU A 41 21.15 5.12 3.36
N VAL A 42 20.74 4.18 2.52
CA VAL A 42 20.66 2.76 2.88
C VAL A 42 21.20 1.90 1.73
N GLU A 43 22.30 1.23 1.98
CA GLU A 43 22.95 0.35 1.00
C GLU A 43 22.03 -0.80 0.59
N GLY A 44 22.06 -1.17 -0.72
CA GLY A 44 21.31 -2.31 -1.28
C GLY A 44 19.79 -2.11 -1.37
N VAL A 45 19.33 -0.88 -1.38
CA VAL A 45 17.93 -0.51 -1.66
C VAL A 45 17.85 0.08 -3.06
N GLU A 46 16.86 -0.37 -3.83
CA GLU A 46 16.61 0.14 -5.18
C GLU A 46 15.42 1.10 -5.19
N LEU A 47 15.49 2.11 -6.04
CA LEU A 47 14.32 2.94 -6.39
C LEU A 47 13.56 2.30 -7.54
N SER A 48 12.23 2.33 -7.47
CA SER A 48 11.38 1.97 -8.60
C SER A 48 11.74 2.81 -9.82
N LYS A 49 12.01 2.17 -10.94
CA LYS A 49 12.27 2.84 -12.23
C LYS A 49 10.96 3.34 -12.89
N THR A 50 9.83 2.86 -12.41
CA THR A 50 8.51 3.13 -12.98
C THR A 50 7.76 4.23 -12.21
N TRP A 51 8.38 4.81 -11.18
CA TRP A 51 7.72 5.85 -10.39
C TRP A 51 7.48 7.15 -11.17
N GLU A 52 8.29 7.42 -12.20
CA GLU A 52 8.13 8.56 -13.11
C GLU A 52 7.02 8.34 -14.14
N ASP A 53 6.61 7.10 -14.34
CA ASP A 53 5.52 6.74 -15.21
C ASP A 53 4.19 7.23 -14.61
N ARG A 54 3.79 8.43 -15.01
CA ARG A 54 2.59 9.12 -14.54
C ARG A 54 1.31 8.59 -15.15
N THR A 55 1.38 7.55 -15.96
CA THR A 55 0.21 6.85 -16.55
C THR A 55 -0.65 6.14 -15.48
N TYR A 56 -0.36 6.36 -14.20
CA TYR A 56 -1.16 5.90 -13.07
C TYR A 56 -2.67 6.18 -13.25
N PHE A 57 -3.04 7.27 -13.90
CA PHE A 57 -4.43 7.60 -14.21
C PHE A 57 -4.97 6.89 -15.46
N GLU A 58 -4.13 6.26 -16.28
CA GLU A 58 -4.47 5.64 -17.55
C GLU A 58 -4.36 4.10 -17.56
N GLY A 59 -4.19 3.46 -16.38
CA GLY A 59 -4.12 2.00 -16.29
C GLY A 59 -2.97 1.43 -15.48
N GLY A 60 -2.07 2.26 -14.98
CA GLY A 60 -1.15 1.92 -13.87
C GLY A 60 -0.12 0.82 -14.09
N GLU A 61 0.31 0.56 -15.32
CA GLU A 61 1.32 -0.48 -15.61
C GLU A 61 2.59 -0.37 -14.75
N GLY A 62 3.03 0.86 -14.44
CA GLY A 62 4.22 1.08 -13.63
C GLY A 62 4.09 0.53 -12.20
N LEU A 63 2.93 0.67 -11.55
CA LEU A 63 2.70 0.07 -10.24
C LEU A 63 2.58 -1.45 -10.34
N GLN A 64 1.91 -1.95 -11.37
CA GLN A 64 1.79 -3.39 -11.60
C GLN A 64 3.15 -4.04 -11.73
N ARG A 65 4.07 -3.47 -12.52
CA ARG A 65 5.45 -3.98 -12.66
C ARG A 65 6.21 -4.01 -11.33
N ASP A 66 6.00 -3.03 -10.46
CA ASP A 66 6.63 -3.01 -9.13
C ASP A 66 6.02 -4.05 -8.17
N LEU A 67 4.74 -4.40 -8.35
CA LEU A 67 4.05 -5.41 -7.57
C LEU A 67 4.33 -6.83 -8.08
N ASP A 68 4.65 -7.00 -9.36
CA ASP A 68 4.95 -8.28 -9.95
C ASP A 68 6.14 -8.96 -9.26
N GLY A 69 5.89 -10.14 -8.69
CA GLY A 69 6.88 -10.90 -7.94
C GLY A 69 7.20 -10.34 -6.55
N ALA A 70 6.50 -9.31 -6.08
CA ALA A 70 6.66 -8.80 -4.73
C ALA A 70 6.28 -9.87 -3.68
N LYS A 71 7.19 -10.16 -2.77
CA LYS A 71 6.94 -11.11 -1.66
C LYS A 71 5.97 -10.54 -0.65
N PHE A 72 6.04 -9.24 -0.39
CA PHE A 72 5.10 -8.47 0.42
C PHE A 72 5.30 -6.96 0.16
N VAL A 73 4.31 -6.18 0.55
CA VAL A 73 4.33 -4.71 0.43
C VAL A 73 4.22 -4.09 1.80
N VAL A 74 5.01 -3.06 2.06
CA VAL A 74 4.97 -2.27 3.31
C VAL A 74 4.62 -0.84 2.99
N SER A 75 3.65 -0.28 3.69
CA SER A 75 3.34 1.14 3.59
C SER A 75 2.82 1.71 4.91
N TYR A 76 2.93 3.01 5.06
CA TYR A 76 2.34 3.69 6.20
C TYR A 76 0.81 3.76 6.04
N ASN A 77 0.34 4.46 5.00
CA ASN A 77 -1.09 4.62 4.68
C ASN A 77 -1.20 4.97 3.19
N SER A 78 -1.21 3.97 2.32
CA SER A 78 -1.27 4.17 0.87
C SER A 78 -2.28 3.23 0.23
N ASN A 79 -3.01 3.72 -0.76
CA ASN A 79 -3.92 2.92 -1.58
C ASN A 79 -3.21 1.79 -2.36
N VAL A 80 -1.88 1.85 -2.48
CA VAL A 80 -1.08 0.74 -3.01
C VAL A 80 -1.30 -0.55 -2.23
N LEU A 81 -1.52 -0.46 -0.90
CA LEU A 81 -1.85 -1.63 -0.08
C LEU A 81 -3.15 -2.29 -0.54
N THR A 82 -4.19 -1.51 -0.86
CA THR A 82 -5.45 -2.03 -1.40
C THR A 82 -5.21 -2.80 -2.70
N GLN A 83 -4.44 -2.23 -3.62
CA GLN A 83 -4.13 -2.90 -4.89
C GLN A 83 -3.30 -4.17 -4.70
N ALA A 84 -2.32 -4.16 -3.79
CA ALA A 84 -1.52 -5.33 -3.48
C ALA A 84 -2.36 -6.45 -2.83
N VAL A 85 -3.25 -6.11 -1.88
CA VAL A 85 -4.17 -7.07 -1.27
C VAL A 85 -5.11 -7.68 -2.30
N LEU A 86 -5.64 -6.89 -3.25
CA LEU A 86 -6.49 -7.40 -4.34
C LEU A 86 -5.77 -8.45 -5.18
N GLN A 87 -4.46 -8.33 -5.38
CA GLN A 87 -3.62 -9.28 -6.10
C GLN A 87 -3.15 -10.47 -5.24
N GLY A 88 -3.52 -10.52 -3.96
CA GLY A 88 -3.11 -11.60 -3.06
C GLY A 88 -1.74 -11.42 -2.45
N ILE A 89 -1.09 -10.27 -2.63
CA ILE A 89 0.22 -9.99 -2.07
C ILE A 89 0.07 -9.67 -0.57
N PRO A 90 0.84 -10.33 0.33
CA PRO A 90 0.87 -9.98 1.74
C PRO A 90 1.24 -8.51 1.95
N CYS A 91 0.52 -7.82 2.83
CA CYS A 91 0.77 -6.41 3.11
C CYS A 91 1.02 -6.16 4.58
N VAL A 92 1.90 -5.21 4.88
CA VAL A 92 2.16 -4.69 6.23
C VAL A 92 1.77 -3.22 6.26
N CYS A 93 0.83 -2.88 7.15
CA CYS A 93 0.28 -1.53 7.29
C CYS A 93 0.63 -0.92 8.64
N TYR A 94 1.17 0.31 8.63
CA TYR A 94 1.54 1.03 9.84
C TYR A 94 0.40 1.87 10.42
N ASP A 95 -0.54 2.32 9.60
CA ASP A 95 -1.67 3.16 10.02
C ASP A 95 -2.99 2.37 9.97
N ILE A 96 -3.65 2.22 11.12
CA ILE A 96 -4.95 1.53 11.22
C ILE A 96 -6.07 2.20 10.43
N ARG A 97 -5.89 3.47 10.02
CA ARG A 97 -6.86 4.23 9.21
C ARG A 97 -6.75 3.93 7.72
N SER A 98 -5.76 3.13 7.29
CA SER A 98 -5.71 2.67 5.91
C SER A 98 -6.91 1.78 5.58
N MET A 99 -7.49 1.95 4.40
CA MET A 99 -8.58 1.11 3.91
C MET A 99 -8.23 -0.38 3.87
N ALA A 100 -6.96 -0.70 3.65
CA ALA A 100 -6.47 -2.09 3.63
C ALA A 100 -6.10 -2.62 5.03
N ALA A 101 -6.06 -1.78 6.06
CA ALA A 101 -5.59 -2.19 7.40
C ALA A 101 -6.29 -3.44 7.97
N PRO A 102 -7.62 -3.66 7.78
CA PRO A 102 -8.30 -4.86 8.29
C PRO A 102 -7.75 -6.19 7.73
N VAL A 103 -7.08 -6.16 6.60
CA VAL A 103 -6.54 -7.35 5.91
C VAL A 103 -5.03 -7.27 5.68
N CYS A 104 -4.36 -6.38 6.41
CA CYS A 104 -2.90 -6.23 6.42
C CYS A 104 -2.32 -6.69 7.76
N LEU A 105 -1.10 -7.20 7.70
CA LEU A 105 -0.30 -7.43 8.90
C LEU A 105 0.04 -6.10 9.60
N ARG A 106 0.21 -6.18 10.90
CA ARG A 106 0.82 -5.10 11.68
C ARG A 106 2.35 -5.20 11.60
N PRO A 107 3.10 -4.12 11.89
CA PRO A 107 4.56 -4.13 11.83
C PRO A 107 5.24 -5.23 12.67
N ASP A 108 4.66 -5.56 13.83
CA ASP A 108 5.15 -6.61 14.72
C ASP A 108 4.88 -8.04 14.19
N GLN A 109 3.99 -8.18 13.23
CA GLN A 109 3.65 -9.44 12.57
C GLN A 109 4.43 -9.68 11.26
N MET A 110 5.34 -8.78 10.88
CA MET A 110 6.06 -8.83 9.60
C MET A 110 6.87 -10.13 9.40
N ASN A 111 7.26 -10.80 10.47
CA ASN A 111 7.96 -12.08 10.45
C ASN A 111 7.07 -13.27 10.09
N ASN A 112 5.75 -13.11 10.10
CA ASN A 112 4.78 -14.17 9.82
C ASN A 112 3.85 -13.82 8.66
N LEU A 113 4.39 -13.73 7.46
CA LEU A 113 3.61 -13.36 6.26
C LEU A 113 2.41 -14.29 5.98
N LYS A 114 2.47 -15.55 6.43
CA LYS A 114 1.36 -16.51 6.23
C LYS A 114 0.12 -16.16 7.06
N TYR A 115 0.26 -15.32 8.08
CA TYR A 115 -0.85 -14.90 8.93
C TYR A 115 -1.94 -14.13 8.14
N VAL A 116 -1.62 -13.55 6.97
CA VAL A 116 -2.61 -12.94 6.08
C VAL A 116 -3.74 -13.89 5.67
N ASN A 117 -3.49 -15.20 5.69
CA ASN A 117 -4.49 -16.21 5.37
C ASN A 117 -5.59 -16.33 6.44
N SER A 118 -5.38 -15.78 7.64
CA SER A 118 -6.40 -15.75 8.72
C SER A 118 -7.41 -14.60 8.52
N PHE A 119 -7.14 -13.64 7.64
CA PHE A 119 -8.02 -12.50 7.43
C PHE A 119 -9.21 -12.86 6.52
N ASN A 120 -10.39 -12.37 6.88
CA ASN A 120 -11.57 -12.51 6.05
C ASN A 120 -11.57 -11.47 4.90
N ARG A 121 -10.80 -11.77 3.86
CA ARG A 121 -10.65 -10.87 2.70
C ARG A 121 -11.96 -10.68 1.95
N GLN A 122 -12.84 -11.68 1.91
CA GLN A 122 -14.12 -11.55 1.21
C GLN A 122 -15.05 -10.56 1.92
N ALA A 123 -15.12 -10.61 3.25
CA ALA A 123 -15.88 -9.62 4.01
C ALA A 123 -15.35 -8.21 3.77
N TRP A 124 -14.03 -8.03 3.85
CA TRP A 124 -13.39 -6.74 3.56
C TRP A 124 -13.66 -6.24 2.14
N LEU A 125 -13.65 -7.13 1.13
CA LEU A 125 -13.98 -6.77 -0.26
C LEU A 125 -15.42 -6.29 -0.40
N ASN A 126 -16.35 -6.95 0.30
CA ASN A 126 -17.74 -6.54 0.32
C ASN A 126 -17.89 -5.15 0.93
N ASP A 127 -17.28 -4.93 2.11
CA ASP A 127 -17.31 -3.62 2.78
C ASP A 127 -16.69 -2.53 1.89
N LEU A 128 -15.55 -2.83 1.26
CA LEU A 128 -14.90 -1.91 0.34
C LEU A 128 -15.81 -1.54 -0.86
N ALA A 129 -16.48 -2.52 -1.44
CA ALA A 129 -17.39 -2.30 -2.55
C ALA A 129 -18.57 -1.39 -2.16
N TYR A 130 -19.12 -1.56 -0.96
CA TYR A 130 -20.21 -0.73 -0.45
C TYR A 130 -19.80 0.71 -0.09
N THR A 131 -18.50 0.97 0.09
CA THR A 131 -17.97 2.30 0.43
C THR A 131 -17.36 3.04 -0.75
N GLN A 132 -17.33 2.44 -1.94
CA GLN A 132 -16.82 3.08 -3.16
C GLN A 132 -17.97 3.70 -3.97
N TRP A 133 -17.82 4.98 -4.29
CA TRP A 133 -18.78 5.75 -5.06
C TRP A 133 -18.11 6.43 -6.23
N THR A 134 -18.73 6.35 -7.40
CA THR A 134 -18.30 7.11 -8.55
C THR A 134 -18.59 8.60 -8.37
N ASN A 135 -17.85 9.46 -9.06
CA ASN A 135 -18.11 10.90 -9.06
C ASN A 135 -19.56 11.23 -9.49
N LYS A 136 -20.14 10.41 -10.37
CA LYS A 136 -21.52 10.56 -10.81
C LYS A 136 -22.51 10.29 -9.67
N GLU A 137 -22.35 9.20 -8.95
CA GLU A 137 -23.20 8.81 -7.81
C GLU A 137 -23.10 9.83 -6.67
N ILE A 138 -21.89 10.35 -6.39
CA ILE A 138 -21.68 11.41 -5.39
C ILE A 138 -22.47 12.68 -5.81
N ARG A 139 -22.33 13.11 -7.08
CA ARG A 139 -23.03 14.30 -7.59
C ARG A 139 -24.55 14.16 -7.60
N LEU A 140 -25.07 12.96 -7.81
CA LEU A 140 -26.50 12.65 -7.79
C LEU A 140 -27.06 12.48 -6.36
N GLY A 141 -26.21 12.51 -5.34
CA GLY A 141 -26.61 12.33 -3.95
C GLY A 141 -26.86 10.86 -3.56
N THR A 142 -26.62 9.89 -4.46
CA THR A 142 -26.87 8.46 -4.22
C THR A 142 -26.08 7.94 -3.00
N ALA A 143 -24.84 8.36 -2.85
CA ALA A 143 -24.01 8.03 -1.68
C ALA A 143 -24.65 8.54 -0.37
N TRP A 144 -25.18 9.76 -0.38
CA TRP A 144 -25.84 10.37 0.77
C TRP A 144 -27.13 9.65 1.17
N GLU A 145 -27.98 9.29 0.18
CA GLU A 145 -29.20 8.53 0.42
C GLU A 145 -28.89 7.13 1.00
N HIS A 146 -27.79 6.51 0.56
CA HIS A 146 -27.34 5.25 1.13
C HIS A 146 -26.95 5.41 2.60
N TYR A 147 -26.13 6.40 2.94
CA TYR A 147 -25.71 6.66 4.33
C TYR A 147 -26.90 6.93 5.27
N LYS A 148 -27.90 7.70 4.84
CA LYS A 148 -29.13 7.90 5.62
C LYS A 148 -29.85 6.58 5.94
N LYS A 149 -29.91 5.64 4.98
CA LYS A 149 -30.58 4.35 5.15
C LYS A 149 -29.88 3.43 6.16
N ILE A 150 -28.56 3.51 6.27
CA ILE A 150 -27.78 2.69 7.20
C ILE A 150 -27.53 3.35 8.57
N GLY A 151 -28.12 4.53 8.81
CA GLY A 151 -28.16 5.14 10.14
C GLY A 151 -26.96 6.03 10.48
N PHE A 152 -26.38 6.68 9.46
CA PHE A 152 -25.40 7.77 9.66
C PHE A 152 -26.09 9.13 9.64
#